data_947caff3884bd496a05bc42d94a01509
#
_entry.id   947caff3884bd496a05bc42d94a01509
#
_cell.length_a   1.000
_cell.length_b   1.000
_cell.length_c   1.000
_cell.angle_alpha   90.00
_cell.angle_beta   90.00
_cell.angle_gamma   90.00
#
_symmetry.space_group_name_H-M   'P 1'
#
loop_
_entity.id
_entity.type
_entity.pdbx_description
1 polymer ?
#
loop_
_entity_poly.entity_id
_entity_poly.type
_entity_poly.pdbx_seq_one_letter_code
_entity_poly.pdbx_strand_id
1 'polypeptide(L)'
;MAGLEILSPEGFRLDGRRPNELRRLVCRMGVFTQADGSAYIEMGNTKTLAAVYGPHEVLNKAKARHDQALINCEFSMATFSTTERKTRAKGDRKSVEISMAIKRTFESCILTSNYPRSQIDIFVQILQADGGNYSACINAATLALLDAGIPMKDYVCSCAVSFINESALLDINYLEESSSAPQLTLAILPKSEKIVLLRLDSKLHADNLEKILDLAKKGCKDVYALLRRHVHDFAKDSLASMCT
;
A
#
# COMPACT_ATOMS: atom_id res chain seq x y z
N MET A 1 0.55 26.97 19.37
CA MET A 1 -0.67 26.32 18.88
C MET A 1 -1.11 25.36 19.97
N ALA A 2 -2.33 25.48 20.50
CA ALA A 2 -2.87 24.49 21.41
C ALA A 2 -2.84 23.15 20.69
N GLY A 3 -2.21 22.14 21.28
CA GLY A 3 -2.09 20.83 20.66
C GLY A 3 -3.50 20.28 20.41
N LEU A 4 -3.77 19.86 19.17
CA LEU A 4 -4.99 19.12 18.87
C LEU A 4 -4.98 17.88 19.77
N GLU A 5 -5.97 17.73 20.63
CA GLU A 5 -6.17 16.48 21.38
C GLU A 5 -6.62 15.40 20.41
N ILE A 6 -5.69 14.54 20.00
CA ILE A 6 -5.91 13.47 19.02
C ILE A 6 -6.65 12.29 19.63
N LEU A 7 -6.43 12.08 20.92
CA LEU A 7 -7.09 11.05 21.72
C LEU A 7 -7.91 11.70 22.83
N SER A 8 -9.17 11.33 22.92
CA SER A 8 -10.01 11.73 24.07
C SER A 8 -9.54 11.00 25.35
N PRO A 9 -9.85 11.53 26.54
CA PRO A 9 -9.54 10.85 27.81
C PRO A 9 -10.13 9.44 27.91
N GLU A 10 -11.19 9.17 27.14
CA GLU A 10 -11.87 7.87 27.05
C GLU A 10 -11.20 6.90 26.05
N GLY A 11 -10.14 7.34 25.37
CA GLY A 11 -9.39 6.53 24.42
C GLY A 11 -9.98 6.46 23.00
N PHE A 12 -10.93 7.35 22.64
CA PHE A 12 -11.44 7.46 21.28
C PHE A 12 -10.61 8.46 20.46
N ARG A 13 -10.44 8.15 19.18
CA ARG A 13 -9.79 9.00 18.18
C ARG A 13 -10.75 10.11 17.72
N LEU A 14 -10.25 11.13 17.02
CA LEU A 14 -11.07 12.20 16.43
C LEU A 14 -12.19 11.67 15.51
N ASP A 15 -11.96 10.54 14.85
CA ASP A 15 -12.92 9.88 13.96
C ASP A 15 -13.95 9.01 14.71
N GLY A 16 -13.89 8.93 16.04
CA GLY A 16 -14.70 8.03 16.86
C GLY A 16 -14.25 6.57 16.85
N ARG A 17 -13.16 6.21 16.15
CA ARG A 17 -12.59 4.87 16.13
C ARG A 17 -11.81 4.57 17.41
N ARG A 18 -11.71 3.30 17.74
CA ARG A 18 -10.77 2.81 18.76
C ARG A 18 -9.35 2.75 18.22
N PRO A 19 -8.32 2.73 19.06
CA PRO A 19 -6.92 2.65 18.64
C PRO A 19 -6.60 1.49 17.69
N ASN A 20 -7.29 0.36 17.86
CA ASN A 20 -7.03 -0.89 17.13
C ASN A 20 -7.96 -1.10 15.91
N GLU A 21 -8.72 -0.11 15.52
CA GLU A 21 -9.70 -0.23 14.42
C GLU A 21 -9.12 0.32 13.11
N LEU A 22 -9.31 -0.46 12.04
CA LEU A 22 -9.03 -0.05 10.66
C LEU A 22 -10.12 0.89 10.16
N ARG A 23 -9.76 1.76 9.20
CA ARG A 23 -10.74 2.51 8.41
C ARG A 23 -11.52 1.54 7.50
N ARG A 24 -12.68 2.00 7.04
CA ARG A 24 -13.44 1.26 6.03
C ARG A 24 -12.59 1.06 4.78
N LEU A 25 -12.45 -0.20 4.35
CA LEU A 25 -11.70 -0.58 3.18
C LEU A 25 -12.66 -0.97 2.07
N VAL A 26 -12.54 -0.34 0.90
CA VAL A 26 -13.30 -0.67 -0.31
C VAL A 26 -12.30 -0.94 -1.43
N CYS A 27 -12.50 -2.04 -2.14
CA CYS A 27 -11.62 -2.47 -3.24
C CYS A 27 -12.44 -2.66 -4.52
N ARG A 28 -11.82 -2.34 -5.66
CA ARG A 28 -12.35 -2.68 -6.99
C ARG A 28 -11.18 -3.13 -7.85
N MET A 29 -11.35 -4.24 -8.54
CA MET A 29 -10.40 -4.78 -9.52
C MET A 29 -10.95 -4.58 -10.93
N GLY A 30 -10.09 -4.66 -11.96
CA GLY A 30 -10.50 -4.51 -13.34
C GLY A 30 -11.04 -3.13 -13.71
N VAL A 31 -10.45 -2.06 -13.13
CA VAL A 31 -10.94 -0.67 -13.33
C VAL A 31 -10.59 -0.15 -14.72
N PHE A 32 -9.43 -0.53 -15.28
CA PHE A 32 -8.97 -0.12 -16.60
C PHE A 32 -8.98 -1.28 -17.57
N THR A 33 -9.57 -1.09 -18.71
CA THR A 33 -9.62 -2.08 -19.81
C THR A 33 -8.32 -2.15 -20.62
N GLN A 34 -7.49 -1.10 -20.55
CA GLN A 34 -6.23 -1.03 -21.30
C GLN A 34 -5.03 -1.58 -20.55
N ALA A 35 -5.10 -1.67 -19.23
CA ALA A 35 -4.05 -2.24 -18.39
C ALA A 35 -4.21 -3.76 -18.29
N ASP A 36 -3.11 -4.49 -18.17
CA ASP A 36 -3.15 -5.94 -17.94
C ASP A 36 -3.75 -6.28 -16.58
N GLY A 37 -3.55 -5.40 -15.59
CA GLY A 37 -4.23 -5.46 -14.31
C GLY A 37 -4.40 -4.09 -13.71
N SER A 38 -5.51 -3.87 -13.02
CA SER A 38 -5.81 -2.58 -12.40
C SER A 38 -6.62 -2.74 -11.13
N ALA A 39 -6.34 -1.90 -10.15
CA ALA A 39 -7.08 -1.91 -8.91
C ALA A 39 -7.27 -0.49 -8.37
N TYR A 40 -8.40 -0.30 -7.73
CA TYR A 40 -8.75 0.89 -6.98
C TYR A 40 -9.01 0.52 -5.52
N ILE A 41 -8.37 1.22 -4.61
CA ILE A 41 -8.55 1.02 -3.17
C ILE A 41 -8.94 2.34 -2.50
N GLU A 42 -9.93 2.25 -1.63
CA GLU A 42 -10.25 3.27 -0.65
C GLU A 42 -9.94 2.75 0.76
N MET A 43 -9.09 3.45 1.49
CA MET A 43 -8.83 3.23 2.90
C MET A 43 -9.30 4.47 3.67
N GLY A 44 -10.56 4.43 4.12
CA GLY A 44 -11.25 5.64 4.60
C GLY A 44 -11.37 6.68 3.50
N ASN A 45 -10.77 7.85 3.70
CA ASN A 45 -10.73 8.91 2.69
C ASN A 45 -9.49 8.84 1.76
N THR A 46 -8.52 7.97 2.05
CA THR A 46 -7.36 7.78 1.17
C THR A 46 -7.78 6.94 -0.03
N LYS A 47 -7.64 7.49 -1.24
CA LYS A 47 -8.03 6.85 -2.50
C LYS A 47 -6.81 6.66 -3.38
N THR A 48 -6.56 5.42 -3.77
CA THR A 48 -5.38 5.05 -4.55
C THR A 48 -5.79 4.19 -5.72
N LEU A 49 -5.18 4.47 -6.87
CA LEU A 49 -5.34 3.73 -8.11
C LEU A 49 -4.00 3.08 -8.46
N ALA A 50 -4.02 1.82 -8.86
CA ALA A 50 -2.86 1.11 -9.37
C ALA A 50 -3.17 0.49 -10.72
N ALA A 51 -2.19 0.54 -11.62
CA ALA A 51 -2.24 -0.12 -12.92
C ALA A 51 -0.94 -0.86 -13.15
N VAL A 52 -1.02 -2.07 -13.69
CA VAL A 52 0.11 -2.93 -13.97
C VAL A 52 0.11 -3.27 -15.46
N TYR A 53 1.27 -3.16 -16.07
CA TYR A 53 1.52 -3.54 -17.45
C TYR A 53 2.65 -4.56 -17.50
N GLY A 54 2.42 -5.66 -18.20
CA GLY A 54 3.43 -6.69 -18.40
C GLY A 54 3.02 -8.08 -17.92
N PRO A 55 3.86 -9.05 -18.15
CA PRO A 55 5.28 -8.94 -18.58
C PRO A 55 5.43 -8.57 -20.08
N HIS A 56 6.21 -7.56 -20.39
CA HIS A 56 6.53 -7.15 -21.77
C HIS A 56 8.05 -7.04 -21.99
N GLU A 57 8.49 -6.86 -23.24
CA GLU A 57 9.90 -6.75 -23.57
C GLU A 57 10.53 -5.49 -22.95
N VAL A 58 11.76 -5.61 -22.42
CA VAL A 58 12.46 -4.48 -21.78
C VAL A 58 12.80 -3.42 -22.82
N LEU A 59 12.27 -2.20 -22.64
CA LEU A 59 12.51 -1.06 -23.53
C LEU A 59 14.01 -0.70 -23.61
N ASN A 60 14.73 -0.77 -22.51
CA ASN A 60 16.16 -0.47 -22.45
C ASN A 60 16.96 -1.76 -22.30
N LYS A 61 17.48 -2.29 -23.41
CA LYS A 61 18.26 -3.54 -23.47
C LYS A 61 19.48 -3.55 -22.55
N ALA A 62 20.05 -2.39 -22.23
CA ALA A 62 21.18 -2.29 -21.31
C ALA A 62 20.81 -2.61 -19.84
N LYS A 63 19.55 -2.47 -19.48
CA LYS A 63 19.03 -2.79 -18.13
C LYS A 63 18.43 -4.20 -18.04
N ALA A 64 18.29 -4.89 -19.17
CA ALA A 64 17.70 -6.22 -19.21
C ALA A 64 18.56 -7.21 -18.40
N ARG A 65 17.90 -7.97 -17.52
CA ARG A 65 18.52 -9.06 -16.77
C ARG A 65 18.21 -10.38 -17.44
N HIS A 66 19.22 -11.23 -17.65
CA HIS A 66 19.04 -12.50 -18.35
C HIS A 66 18.26 -13.53 -17.54
N ASP A 67 18.31 -13.45 -16.20
CA ASP A 67 17.82 -14.46 -15.29
C ASP A 67 16.47 -14.12 -14.68
N GLN A 68 16.03 -12.86 -14.75
CA GLN A 68 14.82 -12.41 -14.06
C GLN A 68 14.18 -11.20 -14.73
N ALA A 69 12.90 -10.98 -14.43
CA ALA A 69 12.17 -9.80 -14.86
C ALA A 69 12.67 -8.53 -14.17
N LEU A 70 12.64 -7.43 -14.89
CA LEU A 70 12.86 -6.10 -14.34
C LEU A 70 11.52 -5.53 -13.83
N ILE A 71 11.48 -5.10 -12.58
CA ILE A 71 10.33 -4.38 -12.05
C ILE A 71 10.64 -2.89 -12.09
N ASN A 72 9.74 -2.14 -12.69
CA ASN A 72 9.74 -0.69 -12.66
C ASN A 72 8.51 -0.21 -11.92
N CYS A 73 8.66 0.82 -11.09
CA CYS A 73 7.55 1.39 -10.35
C CYS A 73 7.56 2.91 -10.50
N GLU A 74 6.45 3.47 -10.93
CA GLU A 74 6.19 4.90 -10.92
C GLU A 74 5.10 5.23 -9.90
N PHE A 75 5.42 6.15 -9.01
CA PHE A 75 4.47 6.70 -8.06
C PHE A 75 4.18 8.16 -8.37
N SER A 76 2.92 8.53 -8.36
CA SER A 76 2.47 9.91 -8.54
C SER A 76 1.35 10.27 -7.56
N MET A 77 1.27 11.55 -7.23
CA MET A 77 0.12 12.09 -6.50
C MET A 77 -0.59 13.09 -7.40
N ALA A 78 -1.91 12.99 -7.48
CA ALA A 78 -2.70 13.96 -8.21
C ALA A 78 -2.56 15.36 -7.58
N THR A 79 -2.57 16.40 -8.38
CA THR A 79 -2.41 17.80 -7.90
C THR A 79 -3.54 18.23 -6.96
N PHE A 80 -4.68 17.58 -7.06
CA PHE A 80 -5.88 17.81 -6.24
C PHE A 80 -6.00 16.83 -5.06
N SER A 81 -5.00 15.95 -4.83
CA SER A 81 -5.06 14.90 -3.81
C SER A 81 -4.97 15.41 -2.38
N THR A 82 -4.46 16.63 -2.19
CA THR A 82 -4.30 17.30 -0.89
C THR A 82 -5.17 18.55 -0.85
N THR A 83 -5.49 19.05 0.36
CA THR A 83 -6.25 20.29 0.59
C THR A 83 -5.63 21.50 -0.12
N GLU A 84 -4.31 21.56 -0.15
CA GLU A 84 -3.57 22.57 -0.91
C GLU A 84 -3.18 21.98 -2.28
N ARG A 85 -3.51 22.70 -3.36
CA ARG A 85 -3.08 22.33 -4.70
C ARG A 85 -1.57 22.52 -4.84
N LYS A 86 -0.82 21.43 -4.78
CA LYS A 86 0.63 21.41 -4.98
C LYS A 86 0.97 20.88 -6.35
N THR A 87 1.59 21.69 -7.20
CA THR A 87 2.19 21.21 -8.44
C THR A 87 3.45 20.43 -8.07
N ARG A 88 3.41 19.12 -8.16
CA ARG A 88 4.58 18.28 -7.93
C ARG A 88 5.23 17.96 -9.26
N ALA A 89 6.53 18.30 -9.38
CA ALA A 89 7.32 17.88 -10.53
C ALA A 89 7.46 16.36 -10.55
N LYS A 90 7.40 15.76 -11.73
CA LYS A 90 7.77 14.34 -11.90
C LYS A 90 9.20 14.16 -11.38
N GLY A 91 9.40 13.17 -10.47
CA GLY A 91 10.73 12.89 -9.91
C GLY A 91 11.07 13.65 -8.63
N ASP A 92 10.08 14.20 -7.92
CA ASP A 92 10.29 14.73 -6.57
C ASP A 92 10.90 13.65 -5.66
N ARG A 93 11.85 14.06 -4.78
CA ARG A 93 12.59 13.15 -3.90
C ARG A 93 11.68 12.18 -3.13
N LYS A 94 10.56 12.68 -2.60
CA LYS A 94 9.57 11.84 -1.89
C LYS A 94 8.92 10.82 -2.82
N SER A 95 8.56 11.22 -4.04
CA SER A 95 7.95 10.31 -5.03
C SER A 95 8.91 9.21 -5.45
N VAL A 96 10.18 9.53 -5.65
CA VAL A 96 11.22 8.55 -5.98
C VAL A 96 11.44 7.58 -4.82
N GLU A 97 11.46 8.07 -3.58
CA GLU A 97 11.62 7.23 -2.40
C GLU A 97 10.48 6.22 -2.25
N ILE A 98 9.23 6.67 -2.42
CA ILE A 98 8.04 5.80 -2.39
C ILE A 98 8.11 4.77 -3.53
N SER A 99 8.43 5.20 -4.75
CA SER A 99 8.58 4.29 -5.89
C SER A 99 9.62 3.21 -5.63
N MET A 100 10.77 3.58 -5.07
CA MET A 100 11.83 2.63 -4.73
C MET A 100 11.42 1.67 -3.62
N ALA A 101 10.69 2.14 -2.61
CA ALA A 101 10.18 1.30 -1.54
C ALA A 101 9.20 0.25 -2.08
N ILE A 102 8.21 0.67 -2.90
CA ILE A 102 7.24 -0.21 -3.54
C ILE A 102 7.96 -1.21 -4.44
N LYS A 103 8.88 -0.76 -5.28
CA LYS A 103 9.68 -1.60 -6.18
C LYS A 103 10.40 -2.72 -5.40
N ARG A 104 11.15 -2.38 -4.36
CA ARG A 104 11.88 -3.37 -3.54
C ARG A 104 10.94 -4.37 -2.86
N THR A 105 9.79 -3.90 -2.40
CA THR A 105 8.75 -4.74 -1.81
C THR A 105 8.30 -5.81 -2.80
N PHE A 106 7.97 -5.43 -4.04
CA PHE A 106 7.48 -6.38 -5.04
C PHE A 106 8.59 -7.20 -5.69
N GLU A 107 9.82 -6.70 -5.79
CA GLU A 107 10.99 -7.51 -6.22
C GLU A 107 11.21 -8.73 -5.33
N SER A 108 10.91 -8.64 -4.05
CA SER A 108 11.04 -9.78 -3.12
C SER A 108 9.88 -10.77 -3.19
N CYS A 109 8.72 -10.33 -3.65
CA CYS A 109 7.46 -11.07 -3.60
C CYS A 109 7.09 -11.73 -4.92
N ILE A 110 7.33 -11.06 -6.05
CA ILE A 110 7.05 -11.58 -7.39
C ILE A 110 8.05 -12.69 -7.74
N LEU A 111 7.58 -13.73 -8.42
CA LEU A 111 8.42 -14.80 -8.97
C LEU A 111 9.07 -14.33 -10.28
N THR A 112 10.03 -13.42 -10.17
CA THR A 112 10.67 -12.77 -11.32
C THR A 112 11.44 -13.73 -12.22
N SER A 113 11.87 -14.89 -11.71
CA SER A 113 12.57 -15.94 -12.46
C SER A 113 11.72 -16.57 -13.57
N ASN A 114 10.38 -16.48 -13.48
CA ASN A 114 9.47 -17.02 -14.49
C ASN A 114 9.47 -16.20 -15.79
N TYR A 115 9.91 -14.96 -15.74
CA TYR A 115 9.87 -14.02 -16.86
C TYR A 115 11.25 -13.42 -17.16
N PRO A 116 12.21 -14.20 -17.65
CA PRO A 116 13.54 -13.69 -18.00
C PRO A 116 13.44 -12.66 -19.13
N ARG A 117 14.29 -11.65 -19.10
CA ARG A 117 14.37 -10.56 -20.10
C ARG A 117 13.08 -9.75 -20.28
N SER A 118 12.14 -9.83 -19.38
CA SER A 118 10.89 -9.07 -19.41
C SER A 118 10.90 -7.94 -18.39
N GLN A 119 9.96 -7.03 -18.55
CA GLN A 119 9.72 -5.89 -17.66
C GLN A 119 8.26 -5.91 -17.21
N ILE A 120 8.06 -5.60 -15.94
CA ILE A 120 6.75 -5.38 -15.33
C ILE A 120 6.73 -3.95 -14.83
N ASP A 121 5.80 -3.15 -15.34
CA ASP A 121 5.61 -1.76 -14.95
C ASP A 121 4.44 -1.62 -14.01
N ILE A 122 4.67 -1.03 -12.85
CA ILE A 122 3.66 -0.77 -11.81
C ILE A 122 3.49 0.74 -11.69
N PHE A 123 2.31 1.24 -12.05
CA PHE A 123 1.95 2.64 -11.90
C PHE A 123 0.99 2.79 -10.72
N VAL A 124 1.33 3.65 -9.78
CA VAL A 124 0.50 3.91 -8.60
C VAL A 124 0.22 5.40 -8.51
N GLN A 125 -1.05 5.76 -8.42
CA GLN A 125 -1.50 7.15 -8.31
C GLN A 125 -2.42 7.33 -7.11
N ILE A 126 -2.11 8.32 -6.26
CA ILE A 126 -3.00 8.75 -5.19
C ILE A 126 -3.93 9.82 -5.72
N LEU A 127 -5.23 9.60 -5.61
CA LEU A 127 -6.29 10.54 -5.99
C LEU A 127 -6.67 11.44 -4.82
N GLN A 128 -6.71 10.87 -3.61
CA GLN A 128 -7.00 11.61 -2.36
C GLN A 128 -6.10 11.07 -1.26
N ALA A 129 -5.39 11.96 -0.58
CA ALA A 129 -4.44 11.63 0.48
C ALA A 129 -5.00 12.05 1.84
N ASP A 130 -5.32 11.06 2.68
CA ASP A 130 -5.78 11.25 4.07
C ASP A 130 -5.01 10.31 5.03
N GLY A 131 -3.67 10.35 4.95
CA GLY A 131 -2.79 9.50 5.76
C GLY A 131 -2.68 8.06 5.27
N GLY A 132 -1.62 7.37 5.73
CA GLY A 132 -1.36 5.97 5.38
C GLY A 132 -1.08 5.74 3.89
N ASN A 133 -0.54 6.73 3.19
CA ASN A 133 -0.36 6.71 1.73
C ASN A 133 0.47 5.52 1.24
N TYR A 134 1.55 5.15 1.95
CA TYR A 134 2.38 4.00 1.58
C TYR A 134 1.62 2.68 1.62
N SER A 135 0.85 2.47 2.71
CA SER A 135 0.09 1.24 2.89
C SER A 135 -1.01 1.11 1.84
N ALA A 136 -1.72 2.19 1.53
CA ALA A 136 -2.73 2.20 0.47
C ALA A 136 -2.13 1.88 -0.91
N CYS A 137 -0.95 2.45 -1.23
CA CYS A 137 -0.26 2.19 -2.49
C CYS A 137 0.18 0.74 -2.64
N ILE A 138 0.75 0.14 -1.58
CA ILE A 138 1.19 -1.25 -1.59
C ILE A 138 -0.01 -2.20 -1.76
N ASN A 139 -1.08 -1.96 -1.00
CA ASN A 139 -2.29 -2.77 -1.08
C ASN A 139 -2.95 -2.67 -2.47
N ALA A 140 -3.00 -1.46 -3.07
CA ALA A 140 -3.53 -1.26 -4.42
C ALA A 140 -2.66 -1.98 -5.48
N ALA A 141 -1.35 -1.87 -5.38
CA ALA A 141 -0.42 -2.56 -6.28
C ALA A 141 -0.53 -4.09 -6.15
N THR A 142 -0.74 -4.62 -4.94
CA THR A 142 -0.97 -6.05 -4.72
C THR A 142 -2.22 -6.53 -5.46
N LEU A 143 -3.35 -5.81 -5.36
CA LEU A 143 -4.57 -6.17 -6.08
C LEU A 143 -4.40 -6.05 -7.61
N ALA A 144 -3.71 -5.01 -8.09
CA ALA A 144 -3.47 -4.84 -9.52
C ALA A 144 -2.58 -5.95 -10.09
N LEU A 145 -1.58 -6.42 -9.33
CA LEU A 145 -0.73 -7.57 -9.71
C LEU A 145 -1.52 -8.88 -9.73
N LEU A 146 -2.47 -9.06 -8.82
CA LEU A 146 -3.37 -10.22 -8.81
C LEU A 146 -4.33 -10.19 -10.01
N ASP A 147 -4.85 -9.02 -10.36
CA ASP A 147 -5.71 -8.82 -11.53
C ASP A 147 -4.95 -9.12 -12.84
N ALA A 148 -3.68 -8.67 -12.94
CA ALA A 148 -2.79 -9.00 -14.05
C ALA A 148 -2.37 -10.47 -14.13
N GLY A 149 -2.70 -11.31 -13.12
CA GLY A 149 -2.31 -12.73 -13.09
C GLY A 149 -0.81 -12.97 -12.90
N ILE A 150 -0.06 -12.01 -12.38
CA ILE A 150 1.37 -12.14 -12.15
C ILE A 150 1.61 -13.01 -10.91
N PRO A 151 2.39 -14.12 -11.03
CA PRO A 151 2.62 -15.03 -9.91
C PRO A 151 3.44 -14.37 -8.81
N MET A 152 2.89 -14.38 -7.60
CA MET A 152 3.53 -13.90 -6.39
C MET A 152 3.65 -15.04 -5.37
N LYS A 153 4.67 -14.96 -4.50
CA LYS A 153 4.87 -15.92 -3.41
C LYS A 153 3.70 -15.91 -2.43
N ASP A 154 3.21 -14.73 -2.12
CA ASP A 154 2.07 -14.47 -1.25
C ASP A 154 1.53 -13.05 -1.50
N TYR A 155 0.39 -12.72 -0.90
CA TYR A 155 -0.12 -11.35 -0.86
C TYR A 155 0.86 -10.46 -0.10
N VAL A 156 0.95 -9.21 -0.50
CA VAL A 156 1.65 -8.18 0.28
C VAL A 156 0.60 -7.30 0.92
N CYS A 157 0.52 -7.33 2.24
CA CYS A 157 -0.43 -6.50 2.98
C CYS A 157 0.32 -5.50 3.84
N SER A 158 -0.08 -4.25 3.74
CA SER A 158 0.58 -3.16 4.45
C SER A 158 -0.41 -2.37 5.30
N CYS A 159 0.07 -1.95 6.46
CA CYS A 159 -0.65 -1.06 7.36
C CYS A 159 0.30 -0.03 7.98
N ALA A 160 -0.21 1.17 8.23
CA ALA A 160 0.49 2.24 8.92
C ALA A 160 0.02 2.31 10.38
N VAL A 161 0.96 2.49 11.30
CA VAL A 161 0.70 2.62 12.75
C VAL A 161 1.46 3.84 13.25
N SER A 162 0.87 4.59 14.17
CA SER A 162 1.53 5.69 14.87
C SER A 162 1.49 5.47 16.38
N PHE A 163 2.40 6.12 17.09
CA PHE A 163 2.46 6.08 18.55
C PHE A 163 2.21 7.49 19.11
N ILE A 164 1.03 7.69 19.71
CA ILE A 164 0.57 8.99 20.22
C ILE A 164 0.08 8.80 21.66
N ASN A 165 0.50 9.67 22.56
CA ASN A 165 0.09 9.67 23.97
C ASN A 165 0.16 8.27 24.61
N GLU A 166 1.33 7.62 24.49
CA GLU A 166 1.58 6.27 25.04
C GLU A 166 0.69 5.14 24.49
N SER A 167 -0.12 5.43 23.47
CA SER A 167 -0.96 4.44 22.79
C SER A 167 -0.57 4.27 21.33
N ALA A 168 -0.63 3.02 20.85
CA ALA A 168 -0.41 2.71 19.45
C ALA A 168 -1.73 2.80 18.68
N LEU A 169 -1.75 3.56 17.57
CA LEU A 169 -2.90 3.80 16.73
C LEU A 169 -2.73 3.12 15.39
N LEU A 170 -3.69 2.27 15.04
CA LEU A 170 -3.72 1.53 13.79
C LEU A 170 -4.39 2.37 12.69
N ASP A 171 -3.84 2.33 11.45
CA ASP A 171 -4.38 2.96 10.26
C ASP A 171 -4.66 4.46 10.45
N ILE A 172 -3.58 5.24 10.41
CA ILE A 172 -3.55 6.67 10.70
C ILE A 172 -4.20 7.52 9.60
N ASN A 173 -4.88 8.58 10.02
CA ASN A 173 -5.41 9.62 9.13
C ASN A 173 -4.42 10.79 8.99
N TYR A 174 -4.76 11.77 8.15
CA TYR A 174 -3.91 12.94 7.89
C TYR A 174 -3.66 13.81 9.13
N LEU A 175 -4.65 13.97 10.01
CA LEU A 175 -4.50 14.78 11.23
C LEU A 175 -3.52 14.14 12.20
N GLU A 176 -3.55 12.82 12.33
CA GLU A 176 -2.62 12.05 13.15
C GLU A 176 -1.22 12.02 12.52
N GLU A 177 -1.13 11.90 11.18
CA GLU A 177 0.14 11.98 10.44
C GLU A 177 0.82 13.34 10.62
N SER A 178 0.04 14.44 10.66
CA SER A 178 0.57 15.79 10.83
C SER A 178 1.04 16.12 12.25
N SER A 179 0.73 15.29 13.23
CA SER A 179 1.09 15.49 14.65
C SER A 179 2.57 15.31 14.96
N SER A 180 3.42 15.00 13.95
CA SER A 180 4.86 14.69 14.10
C SER A 180 5.15 13.50 15.03
N ALA A 181 4.17 12.66 15.31
CA ALA A 181 4.34 11.43 16.08
C ALA A 181 5.11 10.36 15.28
N PRO A 182 5.78 9.42 15.95
CA PRO A 182 6.46 8.32 15.28
C PRO A 182 5.47 7.48 14.48
N GLN A 183 5.78 7.29 13.18
CA GLN A 183 4.97 6.52 12.26
C GLN A 183 5.76 5.32 11.78
N LEU A 184 5.13 4.16 11.87
CA LEU A 184 5.65 2.91 11.36
C LEU A 184 4.77 2.42 10.21
N THR A 185 5.35 2.25 9.03
CA THR A 185 4.71 1.54 7.92
C THR A 185 5.29 0.14 7.83
N LEU A 186 4.43 -0.86 7.95
CA LEU A 186 4.80 -2.26 7.88
C LEU A 186 4.12 -2.91 6.66
N ALA A 187 4.88 -3.70 5.88
CA ALA A 187 4.32 -4.62 4.90
C ALA A 187 4.81 -6.03 5.20
N ILE A 188 3.88 -6.98 5.23
CA ILE A 188 4.16 -8.39 5.52
C ILE A 188 3.60 -9.30 4.43
N LEU A 189 4.15 -10.52 4.40
CA LEU A 189 3.58 -11.68 3.71
C LEU A 189 2.77 -12.47 4.74
N PRO A 190 1.44 -12.44 4.71
CA PRO A 190 0.60 -12.96 5.80
C PRO A 190 0.77 -14.44 6.09
N LYS A 191 1.00 -15.29 5.06
CA LYS A 191 1.19 -16.74 5.23
C LYS A 191 2.53 -17.09 5.88
N SER A 192 3.60 -16.39 5.49
CA SER A 192 4.96 -16.66 6.00
C SER A 192 5.36 -15.77 7.18
N GLU A 193 4.52 -14.78 7.52
CA GLU A 193 4.76 -13.74 8.53
C GLU A 193 6.07 -12.97 8.34
N LYS A 194 6.65 -13.02 7.14
CA LYS A 194 7.89 -12.32 6.82
C LYS A 194 7.62 -10.85 6.57
N ILE A 195 8.44 -10.01 7.18
CA ILE A 195 8.43 -8.57 6.95
C ILE A 195 9.16 -8.28 5.65
N VAL A 196 8.49 -7.59 4.73
CA VAL A 196 9.04 -7.19 3.43
C VAL A 196 9.46 -5.73 3.44
N LEU A 197 8.66 -4.89 4.08
CA LEU A 197 8.94 -3.47 4.26
C LEU A 197 8.73 -3.10 5.72
N LEU A 198 9.72 -2.42 6.29
CA LEU A 198 9.63 -1.78 7.59
C LEU A 198 10.20 -0.36 7.43
N ARG A 199 9.38 0.64 7.67
CA ARG A 199 9.77 2.04 7.62
C ARG A 199 9.31 2.75 8.88
N LEU A 200 10.23 3.38 9.57
CA LEU A 200 9.99 4.23 10.71
C LEU A 200 10.43 5.65 10.36
N ASP A 201 9.52 6.61 10.41
CA ASP A 201 9.79 7.98 9.97
C ASP A 201 10.37 8.90 11.07
N SER A 202 10.23 8.54 12.35
CA SER A 202 10.68 9.34 13.47
C SER A 202 11.33 8.48 14.56
N LYS A 203 11.98 9.14 15.52
CA LYS A 203 12.62 8.47 16.67
C LYS A 203 11.56 7.87 17.58
N LEU A 204 11.72 6.61 17.94
CA LEU A 204 10.87 5.87 18.86
C LEU A 204 11.76 5.18 19.92
N HIS A 205 11.26 5.13 21.15
CA HIS A 205 11.94 4.35 22.21
C HIS A 205 11.85 2.84 21.92
N ALA A 206 12.92 2.11 22.16
CA ALA A 206 12.99 0.68 21.81
C ALA A 206 11.89 -0.16 22.48
N ASP A 207 11.53 0.15 23.73
CA ASP A 207 10.53 -0.60 24.50
C ASP A 207 9.10 -0.51 23.88
N ASN A 208 8.84 0.57 23.15
CA ASN A 208 7.54 0.77 22.47
C ASN A 208 7.50 0.19 21.06
N LEU A 209 8.66 -0.15 20.48
CA LEU A 209 8.76 -0.68 19.13
C LEU A 209 8.03 -2.03 19.00
N GLU A 210 8.17 -2.91 20.00
CA GLU A 210 7.53 -4.22 20.00
C GLU A 210 6.00 -4.10 19.97
N LYS A 211 5.45 -3.25 20.83
CA LYS A 211 3.99 -2.98 20.88
C LYS A 211 3.43 -2.50 19.54
N ILE A 212 4.16 -1.59 18.88
CA ILE A 212 3.76 -1.04 17.58
C ILE A 212 3.86 -2.10 16.48
N LEU A 213 4.91 -2.91 16.49
CA LEU A 213 5.10 -4.01 15.54
C LEU A 213 4.00 -5.06 15.64
N ASP A 214 3.61 -5.43 16.85
CA ASP A 214 2.56 -6.44 17.04
C ASP A 214 1.19 -5.91 16.61
N LEU A 215 0.90 -4.63 16.89
CA LEU A 215 -0.32 -3.99 16.39
C LEU A 215 -0.30 -3.89 14.86
N ALA A 216 0.83 -3.52 14.26
CA ALA A 216 0.97 -3.44 12.80
C ALA A 216 0.80 -4.80 12.13
N LYS A 217 1.37 -5.87 12.71
CA LYS A 217 1.18 -7.26 12.22
C LYS A 217 -0.29 -7.66 12.27
N LYS A 218 -0.99 -7.35 13.36
CA LYS A 218 -2.42 -7.61 13.49
C LYS A 218 -3.21 -6.87 12.42
N GLY A 219 -2.96 -5.57 12.24
CA GLY A 219 -3.62 -4.77 11.21
C GLY A 219 -3.36 -5.30 9.79
N CYS A 220 -2.14 -5.74 9.47
CA CYS A 220 -1.85 -6.36 8.18
C CYS A 220 -2.62 -7.67 7.97
N LYS A 221 -2.82 -8.48 9.02
CA LYS A 221 -3.64 -9.71 8.94
C LYS A 221 -5.12 -9.38 8.71
N ASP A 222 -5.62 -8.34 9.35
CA ASP A 222 -7.01 -7.88 9.15
C ASP A 222 -7.21 -7.34 7.72
N VAL A 223 -6.27 -6.55 7.21
CA VAL A 223 -6.25 -6.11 5.80
C VAL A 223 -6.21 -7.31 4.86
N TYR A 224 -5.37 -8.31 5.12
CA TYR A 224 -5.31 -9.53 4.31
C TYR A 224 -6.65 -10.26 4.24
N ALA A 225 -7.34 -10.40 5.36
CA ALA A 225 -8.63 -11.08 5.40
C ALA A 225 -9.67 -10.36 4.52
N LEU A 226 -9.64 -9.01 4.51
CA LEU A 226 -10.52 -8.20 3.68
C LEU A 226 -10.14 -8.31 2.19
N LEU A 227 -8.86 -8.12 1.84
CA LEU A 227 -8.40 -8.23 0.46
C LEU A 227 -8.68 -9.61 -0.13
N ARG A 228 -8.40 -10.68 0.62
CA ARG A 228 -8.69 -12.05 0.19
C ARG A 228 -10.17 -12.29 -0.11
N ARG A 229 -11.06 -11.74 0.72
CA ARG A 229 -12.51 -11.83 0.48
C ARG A 229 -12.88 -11.14 -0.84
N HIS A 230 -12.41 -9.91 -1.05
CA HIS A 230 -12.70 -9.17 -2.27
C HIS A 230 -12.17 -9.85 -3.54
N VAL A 231 -10.95 -10.40 -3.50
CA VAL A 231 -10.38 -11.15 -4.64
C VAL A 231 -11.21 -12.40 -4.93
N HIS A 232 -11.67 -13.10 -3.90
CA HIS A 232 -12.48 -14.30 -4.06
C HIS A 232 -13.87 -13.97 -4.66
N ASP A 233 -14.49 -12.87 -4.22
CA ASP A 233 -15.77 -12.44 -4.75
C ASP A 233 -15.64 -11.99 -6.22
N PHE A 234 -14.61 -11.20 -6.53
CA PHE A 234 -14.29 -10.81 -7.92
C PHE A 234 -14.04 -12.01 -8.83
N ALA A 235 -13.30 -13.02 -8.36
CA ALA A 235 -13.05 -14.23 -9.14
C ALA A 235 -14.34 -15.03 -9.41
N LYS A 236 -15.25 -15.08 -8.45
CA LYS A 236 -16.58 -15.72 -8.67
C LYS A 236 -17.42 -14.98 -9.70
N ASP A 237 -17.46 -13.65 -9.61
CA ASP A 237 -18.24 -12.82 -10.53
C ASP A 237 -17.67 -12.93 -11.97
N SER A 238 -16.34 -12.94 -12.10
CA SER A 238 -15.66 -13.13 -13.38
C SER A 238 -15.95 -14.51 -13.99
N LEU A 239 -15.92 -15.57 -13.19
CA LEU A 239 -16.28 -16.91 -13.65
C LEU A 239 -17.77 -17.00 -14.05
N ALA A 240 -18.66 -16.39 -13.29
CA ALA A 240 -20.08 -16.36 -13.63
C ALA A 240 -20.34 -15.65 -14.97
N SER A 241 -19.63 -14.54 -15.24
CA SER A 241 -19.73 -13.81 -16.50
C SER A 241 -19.16 -14.56 -17.72
N MET A 242 -18.20 -15.47 -17.52
CA MET A 242 -17.65 -16.30 -18.60
C MET A 242 -18.55 -17.51 -18.95
N CYS A 243 -19.44 -17.89 -18.05
CA CYS A 243 -20.35 -19.03 -18.26
C CYS A 243 -21.72 -18.62 -18.86
N THR A 244 -21.97 -17.31 -18.98
CA THR A 244 -23.16 -16.75 -19.65
C THR A 244 -22.83 -16.31 -21.06
#